data_13a2f46a46ebd672d4fbe0e13af5705d
#
_entry.id   13a2f46a46ebd672d4fbe0e13af5705d
#
_cell.length_a   1.000
_cell.length_b   1.000
_cell.length_c   1.000
_cell.angle_alpha   90.00
_cell.angle_beta   90.00
_cell.angle_gamma   90.00
#
_symmetry.space_group_name_H-M   'P 1'
#
loop_
_entity.id
_entity.type
_entity.pdbx_description
1 polymer ?
#
loop_
_entity_poly.entity_id
_entity_poly.type
_entity_poly.pdbx_seq_one_letter_code
_entity_poly.pdbx_strand_id
1 'polypeptide(L)'
;RLFRNANITRKENGTIDENGCGKLNNFNDAVLARIHDMGFTHIWYTGVIRHATQTDYSSFGIPVQHAEVVKGKAGSPYAITDYYDVDPDLAENVSMRMAEWESLIERTHKAGMKVIMDFVPNHVAREYHSIRKPAGVRDLGEDDDKNMHFSTRNNFYYTWGDLDLNDVRCSKPEFKAFSSKEAKIYEPYHETPAKATGNDRFDNRPGRNDWYETV
;
A
#
# COMPACT_ATOMS: atom_id res chain seq x y z
N ARG A 1 0.59 -2.77 13.67
CA ARG A 1 0.70 -3.72 12.54
C ARG A 1 1.21 -5.07 13.06
N LEU A 2 0.30 -5.97 13.32
CA LEU A 2 0.63 -7.29 13.84
C LEU A 2 1.61 -8.04 12.93
N PHE A 3 1.43 -7.95 11.62
CA PHE A 3 2.26 -8.68 10.66
C PHE A 3 3.67 -8.11 10.50
N ARG A 4 3.84 -6.79 10.62
CA ARG A 4 5.14 -6.13 10.41
C ARG A 4 5.99 -5.97 11.67
N ASN A 5 5.47 -6.32 12.83
CA ASN A 5 6.21 -6.28 14.09
C ASN A 5 7.13 -7.49 14.30
N ALA A 6 7.08 -8.49 13.42
CA ALA A 6 7.96 -9.64 13.46
C ALA A 6 9.29 -9.41 12.72
N ASN A 7 9.81 -8.18 12.73
CA ASN A 7 11.11 -7.87 12.14
C ASN A 7 12.21 -8.73 12.79
N ILE A 8 12.98 -9.40 11.97
CA ILE A 8 14.10 -10.26 12.38
C ILE A 8 15.37 -9.41 12.54
N THR A 9 15.50 -8.39 11.71
CA THR A 9 16.60 -7.42 11.72
C THR A 9 16.04 -6.00 11.66
N ARG A 10 16.76 -5.03 12.18
CA ARG A 10 16.42 -3.62 12.11
C ARG A 10 17.42 -2.90 11.23
N LYS A 11 17.19 -2.94 9.93
CA LYS A 11 17.93 -2.11 8.98
C LYS A 11 17.08 -0.86 8.70
N GLU A 12 17.60 0.30 9.05
CA GLU A 12 16.94 1.57 8.75
C GLU A 12 16.74 1.70 7.22
N ASN A 13 15.53 2.05 6.80
CA ASN A 13 15.12 2.10 5.40
C ASN A 13 15.32 0.79 4.61
N GLY A 14 15.41 -0.34 5.31
CA GLY A 14 15.51 -1.65 4.70
C GLY A 14 14.21 -2.10 4.04
N THR A 15 14.33 -3.00 3.08
CA THR A 15 13.20 -3.68 2.45
C THR A 15 12.53 -4.67 3.42
N ILE A 16 11.39 -5.20 3.05
CA ILE A 16 10.75 -6.31 3.76
C ILE A 16 11.67 -7.55 3.77
N ASP A 17 12.36 -7.82 2.66
CA ASP A 17 13.29 -8.95 2.57
C ASP A 17 14.47 -8.79 3.55
N GLU A 18 14.96 -7.56 3.72
CA GLU A 18 16.07 -7.28 4.65
C GLU A 18 15.65 -7.31 6.11
N ASN A 19 14.44 -6.85 6.42
CA ASN A 19 13.95 -6.72 7.79
C ASN A 19 13.02 -7.87 8.20
N GLY A 20 12.52 -8.63 7.25
CA GLY A 20 11.47 -9.62 7.48
C GLY A 20 10.12 -8.99 7.79
N CYS A 21 9.08 -9.80 7.73
CA CYS A 21 7.77 -9.45 8.24
C CYS A 21 7.03 -10.69 8.73
N GLY A 22 6.04 -10.48 9.61
CA GLY A 22 5.12 -11.56 10.00
C GLY A 22 4.26 -11.97 8.80
N LYS A 23 3.95 -13.26 8.73
CA LYS A 23 3.14 -13.87 7.68
C LYS A 23 1.76 -14.24 8.20
N LEU A 24 0.79 -14.33 7.29
CA LEU A 24 -0.58 -14.76 7.61
C LEU A 24 -0.59 -16.11 8.36
N ASN A 25 0.29 -17.02 7.95
CA ASN A 25 0.40 -18.35 8.55
C ASN A 25 1.09 -18.37 9.91
N ASN A 26 1.72 -17.28 10.36
CA ASN A 26 2.21 -17.16 11.74
C ASN A 26 1.08 -17.10 12.77
N PHE A 27 -0.15 -16.73 12.36
CA PHE A 27 -1.35 -16.82 13.18
C PHE A 27 -1.93 -18.23 13.09
N ASN A 28 -1.22 -19.18 13.66
CA ASN A 28 -1.63 -20.58 13.76
C ASN A 28 -2.63 -20.81 14.90
N ASP A 29 -3.19 -22.03 14.98
CA ASP A 29 -4.20 -22.39 15.97
C ASP A 29 -3.74 -22.12 17.41
N ALA A 30 -2.45 -22.37 17.73
CA ALA A 30 -1.92 -22.14 19.08
C ALA A 30 -1.85 -20.64 19.45
N VAL A 31 -1.46 -19.80 18.50
CA VAL A 31 -1.44 -18.33 18.71
C VAL A 31 -2.86 -17.80 18.87
N LEU A 32 -3.78 -18.24 18.03
CA LEU A 32 -5.18 -17.82 18.07
C LEU A 32 -5.86 -18.28 19.37
N ALA A 33 -5.62 -19.52 19.82
CA ALA A 33 -6.14 -20.01 21.09
C ALA A 33 -5.65 -19.14 22.27
N ARG A 34 -4.37 -18.78 22.30
CA ARG A 34 -3.84 -17.90 23.35
C ARG A 34 -4.49 -16.50 23.36
N ILE A 35 -4.76 -15.95 22.17
CA ILE A 35 -5.46 -14.65 22.07
C ILE A 35 -6.89 -14.79 22.60
N HIS A 36 -7.59 -15.85 22.24
CA HIS A 36 -8.91 -16.16 22.75
C HIS A 36 -8.93 -16.34 24.29
N ASP A 37 -7.97 -17.08 24.84
CA ASP A 37 -7.85 -17.33 26.28
C ASP A 37 -7.59 -16.06 27.10
N MET A 38 -7.05 -15.01 26.49
CA MET A 38 -6.94 -13.67 27.07
C MET A 38 -8.28 -12.92 27.12
N GLY A 39 -9.37 -13.51 26.61
CA GLY A 39 -10.71 -12.94 26.61
C GLY A 39 -11.06 -12.10 25.39
N PHE A 40 -10.25 -12.10 24.34
CA PHE A 40 -10.57 -11.39 23.11
C PHE A 40 -11.61 -12.16 22.28
N THR A 41 -12.59 -11.42 21.76
CA THR A 41 -13.67 -11.96 20.93
C THR A 41 -13.51 -11.59 19.45
N HIS A 42 -12.63 -10.65 19.15
CA HIS A 42 -12.38 -10.14 17.79
C HIS A 42 -10.90 -9.92 17.58
N ILE A 43 -10.43 -10.13 16.35
CA ILE A 43 -9.10 -9.71 15.91
C ILE A 43 -9.27 -8.71 14.78
N TRP A 44 -8.65 -7.54 14.92
CA TRP A 44 -8.57 -6.51 13.89
C TRP A 44 -7.24 -6.65 13.13
N TYR A 45 -7.30 -7.19 11.93
CA TYR A 45 -6.15 -7.32 11.03
C TYR A 45 -5.97 -6.05 10.22
N THR A 46 -4.84 -5.37 10.41
CA THR A 46 -4.50 -4.13 9.70
C THR A 46 -3.46 -4.36 8.61
N GLY A 47 -3.54 -3.61 7.50
CA GLY A 47 -2.60 -3.69 6.40
C GLY A 47 -2.66 -4.98 5.59
N VAL A 48 -3.84 -5.60 5.52
CA VAL A 48 -4.07 -6.82 4.73
C VAL A 48 -4.25 -6.52 3.25
N ILE A 49 -4.92 -5.41 2.94
CA ILE A 49 -5.20 -4.99 1.56
C ILE A 49 -3.88 -4.59 0.89
N ARG A 50 -3.72 -4.96 -0.39
CA ARG A 50 -2.49 -4.67 -1.14
C ARG A 50 -2.20 -3.17 -1.20
N HIS A 51 -1.01 -2.78 -0.79
CA HIS A 51 -0.54 -1.40 -0.75
C HIS A 51 0.80 -1.24 -1.47
N ALA A 52 1.17 0.01 -1.75
CA ALA A 52 2.41 0.33 -2.45
C ALA A 52 3.64 -0.14 -1.65
N THR A 53 4.56 -0.83 -2.32
CA THR A 53 5.85 -1.29 -1.79
C THR A 53 6.90 -1.22 -2.89
N GLN A 54 8.18 -1.12 -2.51
CA GLN A 54 9.31 -1.25 -3.44
C GLN A 54 9.80 -2.69 -3.57
N THR A 55 9.19 -3.66 -2.92
CA THR A 55 9.48 -5.07 -3.16
C THR A 55 8.98 -5.44 -4.55
N ASP A 56 9.84 -6.06 -5.35
CA ASP A 56 9.50 -6.45 -6.72
C ASP A 56 8.72 -7.77 -6.73
N TYR A 57 7.46 -7.68 -7.12
CA TYR A 57 6.55 -8.82 -7.33
C TYR A 57 6.11 -8.95 -8.80
N SER A 58 6.85 -8.36 -9.74
CA SER A 58 6.53 -8.40 -11.17
C SER A 58 6.42 -9.81 -11.74
N SER A 59 7.22 -10.76 -11.22
CA SER A 59 7.12 -12.18 -11.57
C SER A 59 5.78 -12.83 -11.21
N PHE A 60 4.99 -12.19 -10.36
CA PHE A 60 3.62 -12.60 -9.99
C PHE A 60 2.54 -11.74 -10.66
N GLY A 61 2.91 -10.92 -11.65
CA GLY A 61 1.99 -10.03 -12.35
C GLY A 61 1.56 -8.81 -11.53
N ILE A 62 2.26 -8.50 -10.44
CA ILE A 62 2.00 -7.31 -9.62
C ILE A 62 2.90 -6.18 -10.13
N PRO A 63 2.34 -5.02 -10.55
CA PRO A 63 3.13 -3.90 -11.04
C PRO A 63 4.12 -3.38 -10.00
N VAL A 64 5.34 -3.09 -10.44
CA VAL A 64 6.33 -2.39 -9.62
C VAL A 64 5.89 -0.95 -9.45
N GLN A 65 5.94 -0.45 -8.22
CA GLN A 65 5.61 0.92 -7.89
C GLN A 65 6.82 1.83 -8.00
N HIS A 66 6.62 3.05 -8.51
CA HIS A 66 7.71 4.01 -8.62
C HIS A 66 8.22 4.45 -7.24
N ALA A 67 9.54 4.39 -7.02
CA ALA A 67 10.14 4.64 -5.72
C ALA A 67 9.80 6.01 -5.10
N GLU A 68 9.63 7.05 -5.94
CA GLU A 68 9.29 8.39 -5.46
C GLU A 68 7.89 8.50 -4.85
N VAL A 69 6.98 7.59 -5.18
CA VAL A 69 5.60 7.60 -4.67
C VAL A 69 5.29 6.44 -3.73
N VAL A 70 6.33 5.83 -3.16
CA VAL A 70 6.22 4.83 -2.08
C VAL A 70 6.85 5.38 -0.81
N LYS A 71 6.17 5.26 0.32
CA LYS A 71 6.69 5.70 1.63
C LYS A 71 7.77 4.75 2.15
N GLY A 72 9.04 5.14 2.02
CA GLY A 72 10.17 4.26 2.28
C GLY A 72 10.16 3.08 1.30
N LYS A 73 10.76 1.95 1.67
CA LYS A 73 10.77 0.76 0.81
C LYS A 73 9.61 -0.20 1.08
N ALA A 74 9.21 -0.30 2.33
CA ALA A 74 8.11 -1.18 2.74
C ALA A 74 6.71 -0.58 2.55
N GLY A 75 6.62 0.69 2.18
CA GLY A 75 5.38 1.41 1.95
C GLY A 75 4.55 1.72 3.20
N SER A 76 3.39 2.31 2.98
CA SER A 76 2.36 2.53 3.99
C SER A 76 1.22 1.52 3.79
N PRO A 77 0.71 0.87 4.86
CA PRO A 77 -0.42 -0.06 4.76
C PRO A 77 -1.72 0.64 4.38
N TYR A 78 -1.72 1.96 4.32
CA TYR A 78 -2.85 2.79 3.97
C TYR A 78 -2.75 3.37 2.55
N ALA A 79 -1.60 3.28 1.90
CA ALA A 79 -1.43 3.63 0.48
C ALA A 79 -1.84 2.43 -0.40
N ILE A 80 -3.14 2.19 -0.50
CA ILE A 80 -3.73 1.04 -1.17
C ILE A 80 -3.50 1.13 -2.68
N THR A 81 -3.04 0.02 -3.28
CA THR A 81 -2.87 -0.12 -4.74
C THR A 81 -3.91 -1.02 -5.38
N ASP A 82 -4.58 -1.87 -4.60
CA ASP A 82 -5.66 -2.72 -5.08
C ASP A 82 -6.55 -3.15 -3.92
N TYR A 83 -7.81 -2.72 -3.90
CA TYR A 83 -8.79 -3.11 -2.89
C TYR A 83 -9.26 -4.56 -3.00
N TYR A 84 -9.05 -5.19 -4.15
CA TYR A 84 -9.48 -6.57 -4.42
C TYR A 84 -8.37 -7.60 -4.15
N ASP A 85 -7.20 -7.16 -3.65
CA ASP A 85 -6.04 -8.01 -3.49
C ASP A 85 -5.47 -7.95 -2.07
N VAL A 86 -4.78 -9.02 -1.68
CA VAL A 86 -4.04 -9.13 -0.41
C VAL A 86 -2.59 -8.74 -0.63
N ASP A 87 -2.02 -8.05 0.36
CA ASP A 87 -0.62 -7.63 0.33
C ASP A 87 0.33 -8.84 0.23
N PRO A 88 1.16 -8.91 -0.83
CA PRO A 88 2.04 -10.06 -1.08
C PRO A 88 3.12 -10.23 -0.01
N ASP A 89 3.51 -9.15 0.68
CA ASP A 89 4.48 -9.20 1.78
C ASP A 89 4.00 -10.09 2.93
N LEU A 90 2.68 -10.29 3.08
CA LEU A 90 2.08 -11.05 4.17
C LEU A 90 1.96 -12.55 3.88
N ALA A 91 2.08 -12.96 2.62
CA ALA A 91 1.95 -14.35 2.22
C ALA A 91 3.28 -15.10 2.30
N GLU A 92 3.25 -16.38 2.65
CA GLU A 92 4.38 -17.28 2.46
C GLU A 92 4.52 -17.67 0.98
N ASN A 93 3.39 -17.90 0.32
CA ASN A 93 3.32 -18.10 -1.12
C ASN A 93 2.52 -16.97 -1.77
N VAL A 94 3.20 -16.07 -2.46
CA VAL A 94 2.60 -14.88 -3.08
C VAL A 94 1.45 -15.23 -4.03
N SER A 95 1.56 -16.33 -4.77
CA SER A 95 0.48 -16.80 -5.67
C SER A 95 -0.77 -17.24 -4.92
N MET A 96 -0.63 -17.67 -3.67
CA MET A 96 -1.70 -18.16 -2.82
C MET A 96 -2.18 -17.14 -1.77
N ARG A 97 -1.72 -15.89 -1.84
CA ARG A 97 -2.00 -14.85 -0.83
C ARG A 97 -3.48 -14.71 -0.44
N MET A 98 -4.38 -14.82 -1.42
CA MET A 98 -5.83 -14.77 -1.14
C MET A 98 -6.27 -15.98 -0.32
N ALA A 99 -5.87 -17.18 -0.72
CA ALA A 99 -6.22 -18.41 -0.01
C ALA A 99 -5.58 -18.45 1.39
N GLU A 100 -4.37 -17.90 1.57
CA GLU A 100 -3.76 -17.78 2.89
C GLU A 100 -4.56 -16.84 3.80
N TRP A 101 -5.09 -15.74 3.26
CA TRP A 101 -5.96 -14.84 3.99
C TRP A 101 -7.30 -15.49 4.37
N GLU A 102 -7.96 -16.14 3.43
CA GLU A 102 -9.19 -16.88 3.67
C GLU A 102 -8.99 -17.95 4.75
N SER A 103 -7.91 -18.72 4.67
CA SER A 103 -7.54 -19.71 5.69
C SER A 103 -7.29 -19.08 7.07
N LEU A 104 -6.74 -17.86 7.14
CA LEU A 104 -6.59 -17.16 8.41
C LEU A 104 -7.93 -16.74 8.99
N ILE A 105 -8.87 -16.29 8.16
CA ILE A 105 -10.24 -15.99 8.59
C ILE A 105 -10.88 -17.25 9.18
N GLU A 106 -10.81 -18.37 8.48
CA GLU A 106 -11.36 -19.65 8.93
C GLU A 106 -10.76 -20.11 10.27
N ARG A 107 -9.42 -20.04 10.41
CA ARG A 107 -8.73 -20.39 11.66
C ARG A 107 -9.17 -19.47 12.81
N THR A 108 -9.33 -18.18 12.54
CA THR A 108 -9.78 -17.21 13.56
C THR A 108 -11.19 -17.50 14.01
N HIS A 109 -12.09 -17.82 13.08
CA HIS A 109 -13.46 -18.22 13.40
C HIS A 109 -13.50 -19.55 14.17
N LYS A 110 -12.71 -20.52 13.78
CA LYS A 110 -12.57 -21.80 14.47
C LYS A 110 -12.08 -21.64 15.92
N ALA A 111 -11.24 -20.63 16.16
CA ALA A 111 -10.78 -20.28 17.51
C ALA A 111 -11.82 -19.50 18.34
N GLY A 112 -13.04 -19.34 17.84
CA GLY A 112 -14.14 -18.67 18.56
C GLY A 112 -14.14 -17.15 18.48
N MET A 113 -13.32 -16.57 17.60
CA MET A 113 -13.20 -15.11 17.44
C MET A 113 -13.72 -14.65 16.08
N LYS A 114 -14.09 -13.38 16.00
CA LYS A 114 -14.49 -12.72 14.76
C LYS A 114 -13.33 -11.93 14.16
N VAL A 115 -13.37 -11.79 12.83
CA VAL A 115 -12.38 -11.01 12.08
C VAL A 115 -12.93 -9.62 11.77
N ILE A 116 -12.11 -8.60 11.99
CA ILE A 116 -12.30 -7.25 11.47
C ILE A 116 -11.12 -6.97 10.54
N MET A 117 -11.41 -6.64 9.28
CA MET A 117 -10.40 -6.20 8.34
C MET A 117 -10.40 -4.67 8.28
N ASP A 118 -9.22 -4.07 8.41
CA ASP A 118 -9.06 -2.64 8.27
C ASP A 118 -9.32 -2.21 6.81
N PHE A 119 -10.15 -1.19 6.64
CA PHE A 119 -10.53 -0.67 5.34
C PHE A 119 -10.47 0.85 5.34
N VAL A 120 -9.63 1.42 4.49
CA VAL A 120 -9.39 2.86 4.40
C VAL A 120 -9.79 3.35 3.01
N PRO A 121 -11.02 3.87 2.83
CA PRO A 121 -11.52 4.33 1.53
C PRO A 121 -11.24 5.81 1.26
N ASN A 122 -10.56 6.50 2.18
CA ASN A 122 -10.36 7.95 2.14
C ASN A 122 -9.38 8.39 1.05
N HIS A 123 -8.38 7.57 0.77
CA HIS A 123 -7.31 7.83 -0.20
C HIS A 123 -6.72 6.50 -0.69
N VAL A 124 -5.97 6.56 -1.77
CA VAL A 124 -5.23 5.42 -2.33
C VAL A 124 -3.81 5.82 -2.67
N ALA A 125 -2.96 4.85 -3.02
CA ALA A 125 -1.64 5.13 -3.58
C ALA A 125 -1.78 5.86 -4.93
N ARG A 126 -0.78 6.69 -5.30
CA ARG A 126 -0.81 7.43 -6.57
C ARG A 126 -0.87 6.51 -7.79
N GLU A 127 -0.23 5.36 -7.72
CA GLU A 127 -0.25 4.32 -8.76
C GLU A 127 -1.27 3.23 -8.44
N TYR A 128 -2.49 3.61 -7.96
CA TYR A 128 -3.55 2.64 -7.78
C TYR A 128 -3.87 1.95 -9.12
N HIS A 129 -3.81 0.63 -9.10
CA HIS A 129 -4.21 -0.21 -10.23
C HIS A 129 -4.60 -1.59 -9.73
N SER A 130 -5.84 -1.99 -10.00
CA SER A 130 -6.34 -3.30 -9.59
C SER A 130 -6.09 -4.36 -10.65
N ILE A 131 -5.38 -5.41 -10.26
CA ILE A 131 -5.18 -6.63 -11.07
C ILE A 131 -6.17 -7.74 -10.72
N ARG A 132 -6.95 -7.54 -9.64
CA ARG A 132 -7.89 -8.53 -9.09
C ARG A 132 -9.35 -8.09 -9.15
N LYS A 133 -9.65 -6.91 -9.70
CA LYS A 133 -11.03 -6.43 -9.82
C LYS A 133 -11.89 -7.41 -10.63
N PRO A 134 -13.18 -7.54 -10.28
CA PRO A 134 -14.11 -8.37 -11.04
C PRO A 134 -14.22 -7.94 -12.50
N ALA A 135 -14.54 -8.87 -13.38
CA ALA A 135 -14.78 -8.56 -14.79
C ALA A 135 -15.91 -7.51 -14.93
N GLY A 136 -15.69 -6.51 -15.78
CA GLY A 136 -16.63 -5.40 -16.01
C GLY A 136 -16.59 -4.29 -14.97
N VAL A 137 -15.80 -4.43 -13.89
CA VAL A 137 -15.54 -3.32 -12.95
C VAL A 137 -14.41 -2.46 -13.49
N ARG A 138 -14.64 -1.14 -13.56
CA ARG A 138 -13.63 -0.16 -13.96
C ARG A 138 -12.68 0.12 -12.81
N ASP A 139 -11.47 0.50 -13.17
CA ASP A 139 -10.48 0.92 -12.17
C ASP A 139 -10.75 2.35 -11.70
N LEU A 140 -10.27 2.69 -10.51
CA LEU A 140 -10.40 4.05 -10.01
C LEU A 140 -9.66 5.01 -10.94
N GLY A 141 -10.35 6.08 -11.36
CA GLY A 141 -9.81 7.10 -12.24
C GLY A 141 -9.84 6.77 -13.73
N GLU A 142 -10.31 5.56 -14.12
CA GLU A 142 -10.37 5.13 -15.53
C GLU A 142 -11.31 6.01 -16.36
N ASP A 143 -12.42 6.49 -15.77
CA ASP A 143 -13.44 7.32 -16.42
C ASP A 143 -13.39 8.79 -15.99
N ASP A 144 -12.41 9.18 -15.19
CA ASP A 144 -12.36 10.53 -14.66
C ASP A 144 -12.16 11.58 -15.77
N ASP A 145 -12.95 12.65 -15.72
CA ASP A 145 -12.66 13.87 -16.47
C ASP A 145 -11.56 14.66 -15.76
N LYS A 146 -10.34 14.50 -16.24
CA LYS A 146 -9.14 15.12 -15.68
C LYS A 146 -9.07 16.65 -15.88
N ASN A 147 -10.00 17.23 -16.65
CA ASN A 147 -10.13 18.69 -16.79
C ASN A 147 -11.01 19.32 -15.70
N MET A 148 -11.59 18.49 -14.84
CA MET A 148 -12.45 18.94 -13.76
C MET A 148 -11.75 18.77 -12.42
N HIS A 149 -11.56 19.88 -11.69
CA HIS A 149 -10.96 19.82 -10.33
C HIS A 149 -11.81 18.99 -9.36
N PHE A 150 -13.08 19.32 -9.30
CA PHE A 150 -14.07 18.70 -8.44
C PHE A 150 -15.25 18.25 -9.29
N SER A 151 -15.46 16.96 -9.35
CA SER A 151 -16.62 16.38 -9.99
C SER A 151 -17.13 15.23 -9.15
N THR A 152 -18.42 15.20 -8.89
CA THR A 152 -19.07 14.06 -8.21
C THR A 152 -19.09 12.78 -9.05
N ARG A 153 -18.66 12.86 -10.30
CA ARG A 153 -18.53 11.73 -11.22
C ARG A 153 -17.12 11.15 -11.27
N ASN A 154 -16.13 11.90 -10.76
CA ASN A 154 -14.75 11.48 -10.70
C ASN A 154 -14.46 10.69 -9.42
N ASN A 155 -13.53 9.76 -9.51
CA ASN A 155 -12.97 9.07 -8.36
C ASN A 155 -11.93 9.93 -7.64
N PHE A 156 -11.19 10.77 -8.39
CA PHE A 156 -10.14 11.62 -7.86
C PHE A 156 -10.43 13.09 -8.06
N TYR A 157 -9.90 13.91 -7.17
CA TYR A 157 -9.76 15.33 -7.40
C TYR A 157 -8.47 15.61 -8.15
N TYR A 158 -8.53 16.53 -9.12
CA TYR A 158 -7.36 16.90 -9.93
C TYR A 158 -6.96 18.34 -9.68
N THR A 159 -5.65 18.60 -9.63
CA THR A 159 -5.08 19.94 -9.56
C THR A 159 -4.64 20.39 -10.97
N TRP A 160 -4.32 21.70 -11.11
CA TRP A 160 -3.73 22.15 -12.36
C TRP A 160 -2.23 21.89 -12.39
N GLY A 161 -1.74 21.45 -13.54
CA GLY A 161 -0.33 21.22 -13.80
C GLY A 161 0.19 19.85 -13.38
N ASP A 162 1.49 19.71 -13.44
CA ASP A 162 2.22 18.47 -13.12
C ASP A 162 2.44 18.34 -11.64
N LEU A 163 2.51 17.10 -11.16
CA LEU A 163 2.89 16.82 -9.78
C LEU A 163 4.32 17.30 -9.51
N ASP A 164 4.49 18.20 -8.54
CA ASP A 164 5.79 18.71 -8.11
C ASP A 164 6.27 18.00 -6.83
N LEU A 165 7.19 17.07 -6.98
CA LEU A 165 7.82 16.34 -5.87
C LEU A 165 9.19 16.93 -5.44
N ASN A 166 9.56 18.14 -5.84
CA ASN A 166 10.88 18.69 -5.54
C ASN A 166 11.14 18.79 -4.03
N ASP A 167 10.16 19.19 -3.23
CA ASP A 167 10.31 19.26 -1.77
C ASP A 167 10.50 17.86 -1.15
N VAL A 168 9.83 16.86 -1.69
CA VAL A 168 9.97 15.47 -1.27
C VAL A 168 11.37 14.96 -1.59
N ARG A 169 11.83 15.13 -2.83
CA ARG A 169 13.18 14.73 -3.29
C ARG A 169 14.26 15.39 -2.44
N CYS A 170 14.13 16.67 -2.12
CA CYS A 170 15.10 17.40 -1.29
C CYS A 170 15.09 16.96 0.18
N SER A 171 13.97 16.48 0.70
CA SER A 171 13.80 16.19 2.14
C SER A 171 14.10 14.74 2.51
N LYS A 172 14.12 13.81 1.58
CA LYS A 172 14.26 12.38 1.84
C LYS A 172 15.68 11.90 1.53
N PRO A 173 16.41 11.36 2.52
CA PRO A 173 17.78 10.87 2.30
C PRO A 173 17.86 9.78 1.23
N GLU A 174 16.85 8.94 1.14
CA GLU A 174 16.74 7.85 0.16
C GLU A 174 16.74 8.37 -1.28
N PHE A 175 16.17 9.57 -1.53
CA PHE A 175 16.18 10.18 -2.86
C PHE A 175 17.47 10.94 -3.19
N LYS A 176 18.23 11.33 -2.17
CA LYS A 176 19.55 11.97 -2.35
C LYS A 176 20.59 10.99 -2.88
N ALA A 177 20.47 9.71 -2.51
CA ALA A 177 21.38 8.67 -2.98
C ALA A 177 21.27 8.41 -4.49
N PHE A 178 20.09 8.65 -5.09
CA PHE A 178 19.86 8.54 -6.52
C PHE A 178 20.54 9.68 -7.33
N SER A 179 20.91 10.79 -6.68
CA SER A 179 21.43 11.98 -7.37
C SER A 179 22.89 11.90 -7.79
N SER A 180 23.68 10.92 -7.30
CA SER A 180 25.14 11.01 -7.44
C SER A 180 25.85 10.00 -8.36
N LYS A 181 25.31 8.82 -8.59
CA LYS A 181 25.93 7.81 -9.47
C LYS A 181 24.98 7.00 -10.35
N GLU A 182 23.73 6.85 -9.93
CA GLU A 182 22.69 6.10 -10.64
C GLU A 182 21.77 7.00 -11.47
N ALA A 183 21.98 8.30 -11.41
CA ALA A 183 21.18 9.35 -12.07
C ALA A 183 21.06 9.23 -13.60
N LYS A 184 21.80 8.33 -14.23
CA LYS A 184 21.68 8.08 -15.68
C LYS A 184 20.53 7.14 -16.07
N ILE A 185 19.87 6.49 -15.09
CA ILE A 185 18.84 5.49 -15.33
C ILE A 185 17.52 5.85 -14.57
N TYR A 186 17.55 6.89 -13.74
CA TYR A 186 16.41 7.27 -12.93
C TYR A 186 15.52 8.26 -13.66
N GLU A 187 14.34 7.82 -14.06
CA GLU A 187 13.30 8.68 -14.60
C GLU A 187 12.45 9.19 -13.43
N PRO A 188 12.30 10.52 -13.25
CA PRO A 188 11.43 11.07 -12.22
C PRO A 188 10.00 10.64 -12.41
N TYR A 189 9.25 10.45 -11.32
CA TYR A 189 7.82 10.19 -11.38
C TYR A 189 7.07 11.40 -11.98
N HIS A 190 6.21 11.13 -12.94
CA HIS A 190 5.39 12.12 -13.64
C HIS A 190 3.90 11.79 -13.50
N GLU A 191 3.11 12.79 -13.15
CA GLU A 191 1.66 12.69 -13.08
C GLU A 191 1.03 14.01 -13.56
N THR A 192 0.27 13.96 -14.66
CA THR A 192 -0.33 15.13 -15.31
C THR A 192 -1.77 14.83 -15.76
N PRO A 193 -2.77 15.63 -15.36
CA PRO A 193 -2.70 16.56 -14.24
C PRO A 193 -2.51 15.81 -12.93
N ALA A 194 -1.90 16.47 -11.94
CA ALA A 194 -1.69 15.88 -10.64
C ALA A 194 -3.02 15.60 -9.93
N LYS A 195 -3.17 14.40 -9.39
CA LYS A 195 -4.24 14.11 -8.42
C LYS A 195 -3.97 14.83 -7.12
N ALA A 196 -5.02 15.32 -6.46
CA ALA A 196 -4.90 15.99 -5.18
C ALA A 196 -4.33 15.05 -4.11
N THR A 197 -3.52 15.57 -3.22
CA THR A 197 -3.03 14.83 -2.05
C THR A 197 -4.06 14.89 -0.93
N GLY A 198 -4.25 13.79 -0.22
CA GLY A 198 -5.34 13.55 0.72
C GLY A 198 -5.39 14.37 2.00
N ASN A 199 -4.76 15.52 2.04
CA ASN A 199 -4.72 16.38 3.22
C ASN A 199 -5.17 17.79 2.92
N ASP A 200 -4.82 18.72 3.74
CA ASP A 200 -5.29 20.10 3.74
C ASP A 200 -4.81 20.94 2.55
N ARG A 201 -4.06 20.35 1.63
CA ARG A 201 -3.46 21.02 0.50
C ARG A 201 -4.08 20.56 -0.81
N PHE A 202 -4.84 21.43 -1.41
CA PHE A 202 -5.37 21.23 -2.74
C PHE A 202 -4.51 21.97 -3.77
N ASP A 203 -3.32 21.47 -4.00
CA ASP A 203 -2.40 21.92 -5.05
C ASP A 203 -1.60 20.74 -5.62
N ASN A 204 -0.81 20.98 -6.66
CA ASN A 204 0.03 19.99 -7.29
C ASN A 204 1.37 19.74 -6.56
N ARG A 205 1.60 20.41 -5.41
CA ARG A 205 2.83 20.30 -4.61
C ARG A 205 2.53 19.71 -3.24
N PRO A 206 2.54 18.37 -3.12
CA PRO A 206 2.24 17.72 -1.86
C PRO A 206 3.30 18.05 -0.80
N GLY A 207 2.87 18.04 0.46
CA GLY A 207 3.77 18.18 1.59
C GLY A 207 4.72 16.99 1.74
N ARG A 208 5.65 17.10 2.69
CA ARG A 208 6.70 16.10 2.92
C ARG A 208 6.22 14.79 3.52
N ASN A 209 4.95 14.70 3.95
CA ASN A 209 4.43 13.56 4.68
C ASN A 209 3.49 12.67 3.86
N ASP A 210 2.78 13.22 2.88
CA ASP A 210 1.62 12.56 2.26
C ASP A 210 1.68 12.51 0.73
N TRP A 211 2.85 12.74 0.15
CA TRP A 211 3.07 12.75 -1.31
C TRP A 211 2.71 11.42 -2.02
N TYR A 212 2.72 10.33 -1.28
CA TYR A 212 2.49 8.95 -1.77
C TYR A 212 1.01 8.57 -1.83
N GLU A 213 0.12 9.44 -1.40
CA GLU A 213 -1.33 9.24 -1.37
C GLU A 213 -2.05 10.22 -2.28
N THR A 214 -3.26 9.85 -2.71
CA THR A 214 -4.12 10.70 -3.54
C THR A 214 -5.59 10.47 -3.22
N VAL A 215 -6.41 11.51 -3.36
CA VAL A 215 -7.86 11.51 -3.15
C VAL A 215 -8.60 11.93 -4.40
#